data_5d3760e2a15936df5df2072cd6784182
#
_entry.id   5d3760e2a15936df5df2072cd6784182
#
_cell.length_a   1.000
_cell.length_b   1.000
_cell.length_c   1.000
_cell.angle_alpha   90.00
_cell.angle_beta   90.00
_cell.angle_gamma   90.00
#
_symmetry.space_group_name_H-M   'P 1'
#
loop_
_entity.id
_entity.type
_entity.pdbx_description
1 polymer ?
#
loop_
_entity_poly.entity_id
_entity_poly.type
_entity_poly.pdbx_seq_one_letter_code
_entity_poly.pdbx_strand_id
1 'polypeptide(L)'
;TLLASRLEQEGWVLRSGGADGADSAFERGIRNPQANAQIYLPSNYFNRRTAGQQPQFLNYQSLPGAQQAMATVQQYHPAPHRLSDYSRHLMARNAMQLLGSDLQTPSKLIVAYTQDGKTIGGTGQALRMGNTYKIPIRNLGDEQTLNSVQQYLGLI
;
A
#
# COMPACT_ATOMS: atom_id res chain seq x y z
N THR A 1 -7.37 10.02 -6.62
CA THR A 1 -6.76 10.47 -7.90
C THR A 1 -6.11 11.84 -7.76
N LEU A 2 -6.84 12.87 -7.29
CA LEU A 2 -6.29 14.23 -7.10
C LEU A 2 -5.13 14.25 -6.09
N LEU A 3 -5.28 13.56 -4.99
CA LEU A 3 -4.22 13.49 -3.97
C LEU A 3 -2.96 12.82 -4.53
N ALA A 4 -3.11 11.71 -5.24
CA ALA A 4 -1.98 11.01 -5.86
C ALA A 4 -1.24 11.93 -6.85
N SER A 5 -1.98 12.62 -7.71
CA SER A 5 -1.40 13.55 -8.66
C SER A 5 -0.65 14.70 -7.99
N ARG A 6 -1.20 15.24 -6.90
CA ARG A 6 -0.56 16.30 -6.13
C ARG A 6 0.74 15.82 -5.47
N LEU A 7 0.69 14.63 -4.87
CA LEU A 7 1.88 14.06 -4.23
C LEU A 7 2.98 13.76 -5.25
N GLU A 8 2.62 13.23 -6.43
CA GLU A 8 3.58 13.03 -7.51
C GLU A 8 4.27 14.33 -7.91
N GLN A 9 3.50 15.42 -8.06
CA GLN A 9 4.05 16.74 -8.39
C GLN A 9 5.03 17.25 -7.32
N GLU A 10 4.85 16.82 -6.08
CA GLU A 10 5.73 17.18 -4.97
C GLU A 10 6.92 16.22 -4.78
N GLY A 11 7.10 15.28 -5.71
CA GLY A 11 8.25 14.37 -5.72
C GLY A 11 8.06 13.06 -4.95
N TRP A 12 6.84 12.74 -4.53
CA TRP A 12 6.55 11.48 -3.86
C TRP A 12 6.45 10.33 -4.87
N VAL A 13 6.87 9.14 -4.44
CA VAL A 13 6.73 7.89 -5.18
C VAL A 13 5.64 7.05 -4.54
N LEU A 14 4.70 6.55 -5.36
CA LEU A 14 3.63 5.69 -4.89
C LEU A 14 4.15 4.27 -4.64
N ARG A 15 3.80 3.71 -3.49
CA ARG A 15 3.85 2.27 -3.23
C ARG A 15 2.44 1.77 -3.02
N SER A 16 2.00 0.82 -3.84
CA SER A 16 0.62 0.34 -3.85
C SER A 16 0.59 -1.17 -4.09
N GLY A 17 -0.56 -1.78 -3.89
CA GLY A 17 -0.74 -3.23 -4.05
C GLY A 17 -1.59 -3.64 -5.25
N GLY A 18 -2.08 -2.71 -6.04
CA GLY A 18 -2.86 -3.02 -7.24
C GLY A 18 -4.26 -3.55 -6.99
N ALA A 19 -4.80 -3.41 -5.79
CA ALA A 19 -6.16 -3.82 -5.47
C ALA A 19 -7.19 -2.81 -6.01
N ASP A 20 -8.45 -3.23 -6.04
CA ASP A 20 -9.54 -2.29 -6.32
C ASP A 20 -9.70 -1.27 -5.18
N GLY A 21 -10.33 -0.16 -5.48
CA GLY A 21 -10.59 0.90 -4.51
C GLY A 21 -9.44 1.90 -4.42
N ALA A 22 -8.88 2.11 -3.21
CA ALA A 22 -7.87 3.12 -2.97
C ALA A 22 -6.61 2.91 -3.83
N ASP A 23 -6.09 1.69 -3.90
CA ASP A 23 -4.91 1.37 -4.71
C ASP A 23 -5.09 1.80 -6.16
N SER A 24 -6.17 1.37 -6.79
CA SER A 24 -6.46 1.71 -8.20
C SER A 24 -6.71 3.21 -8.38
N ALA A 25 -7.33 3.87 -7.41
CA ALA A 25 -7.54 5.30 -7.47
C ALA A 25 -6.21 6.08 -7.42
N PHE A 26 -5.27 5.64 -6.60
CA PHE A 26 -3.93 6.24 -6.55
C PHE A 26 -3.16 6.00 -7.83
N GLU A 27 -3.17 4.77 -8.36
CA GLU A 27 -2.51 4.46 -9.64
C GLU A 27 -3.00 5.38 -10.76
N ARG A 28 -4.33 5.57 -10.87
CA ARG A 28 -4.90 6.44 -11.90
C ARG A 28 -4.47 7.90 -11.77
N GLY A 29 -4.04 8.32 -10.60
CA GLY A 29 -3.57 9.69 -10.36
C GLY A 29 -2.10 9.91 -10.72
N ILE A 30 -1.33 8.86 -10.95
CA ILE A 30 0.10 8.97 -11.27
C ILE A 30 0.26 9.14 -12.79
N ARG A 31 0.91 10.21 -13.20
CA ARG A 31 1.12 10.54 -14.63
C ARG A 31 2.26 9.75 -15.25
N ASN A 32 3.32 9.52 -14.49
CA ASN A 32 4.47 8.75 -14.93
C ASN A 32 4.72 7.56 -14.00
N PRO A 33 3.90 6.49 -14.10
CA PRO A 33 3.99 5.35 -13.19
C PRO A 33 5.30 4.58 -13.31
N GLN A 34 5.95 4.56 -14.47
CA GLN A 34 7.22 3.88 -14.65
C GLN A 34 8.32 4.45 -13.74
N ALA A 35 8.30 5.77 -13.53
CA ALA A 35 9.28 6.44 -12.67
C ALA A 35 8.78 6.61 -11.23
N ASN A 36 7.46 6.77 -11.02
CA ASN A 36 6.90 7.28 -9.77
C ASN A 36 5.95 6.30 -9.08
N ALA A 37 5.93 5.02 -9.49
CA ALA A 37 5.11 4.02 -8.83
C ALA A 37 5.84 2.68 -8.71
N GLN A 38 5.59 1.99 -7.59
CA GLN A 38 5.98 0.61 -7.31
C GLN A 38 4.72 -0.13 -6.88
N ILE A 39 4.23 -1.03 -7.74
CA ILE A 39 2.98 -1.75 -7.53
C ILE A 39 3.34 -3.20 -7.18
N TYR A 40 3.21 -3.55 -5.92
CA TYR A 40 3.57 -4.88 -5.40
C TYR A 40 2.40 -5.84 -5.54
N LEU A 41 2.59 -6.87 -6.36
CA LEU A 41 1.57 -7.89 -6.62
C LEU A 41 1.85 -9.13 -5.78
N PRO A 42 0.80 -9.86 -5.35
CA PRO A 42 0.97 -11.08 -4.55
C PRO A 42 1.54 -12.25 -5.35
N SER A 43 1.47 -12.18 -6.67
CA SER A 43 1.94 -13.21 -7.62
C SER A 43 2.24 -12.57 -8.97
N ASN A 44 2.53 -13.38 -9.99
CA ASN A 44 2.81 -12.87 -11.33
C ASN A 44 1.62 -12.16 -11.99
N TYR A 45 0.41 -12.50 -11.60
CA TYR A 45 -0.80 -11.86 -12.11
C TYR A 45 -1.76 -11.55 -10.97
N PHE A 46 -2.24 -10.30 -10.93
CA PHE A 46 -3.21 -9.88 -9.95
C PHE A 46 -4.01 -8.69 -10.47
N ASN A 47 -5.34 -8.81 -10.43
CA ASN A 47 -6.27 -7.72 -10.74
C ASN A 47 -5.91 -7.02 -12.07
N ARG A 48 -5.78 -7.81 -13.14
CA ARG A 48 -5.47 -7.35 -14.51
C ARG A 48 -4.07 -6.74 -14.66
N ARG A 49 -3.16 -7.01 -13.73
CA ARG A 49 -1.77 -6.56 -13.78
C ARG A 49 -0.86 -7.78 -13.86
N THR A 50 0.08 -7.76 -14.78
CA THR A 50 1.08 -8.81 -14.96
C THR A 50 2.44 -8.28 -14.56
N ALA A 51 3.12 -8.96 -13.63
CA ALA A 51 4.45 -8.59 -13.19
C ALA A 51 5.43 -8.55 -14.36
N GLY A 52 6.21 -7.47 -14.44
CA GLY A 52 7.20 -7.28 -15.51
C GLY A 52 6.64 -6.80 -16.85
N GLN A 53 5.30 -6.81 -17.04
CA GLN A 53 4.69 -6.28 -18.26
C GLN A 53 4.92 -4.76 -18.39
N GLN A 54 4.91 -4.07 -17.26
CA GLN A 54 5.33 -2.69 -17.12
C GLN A 54 6.32 -2.59 -15.95
N PRO A 55 7.30 -1.68 -15.96
CA PRO A 55 8.35 -1.62 -14.94
C PRO A 55 7.85 -1.48 -13.51
N GLN A 56 6.71 -0.83 -13.31
CA GLN A 56 6.15 -0.62 -11.97
C GLN A 56 5.46 -1.86 -11.39
N PHE A 57 5.11 -2.87 -12.19
CA PHE A 57 4.42 -4.08 -11.73
C PHE A 57 5.43 -5.12 -11.25
N LEU A 58 5.46 -5.38 -9.94
CA LEU A 58 6.46 -6.21 -9.29
C LEU A 58 5.79 -7.38 -8.56
N ASN A 59 6.22 -8.62 -8.86
CA ASN A 59 5.85 -9.76 -8.02
C ASN A 59 6.70 -9.73 -6.75
N TYR A 60 6.07 -9.54 -5.59
CA TYR A 60 6.80 -9.44 -4.33
C TYR A 60 7.64 -10.69 -4.04
N GLN A 61 7.20 -11.86 -4.53
CA GLN A 61 7.89 -13.12 -4.29
C GLN A 61 9.28 -13.19 -4.95
N SER A 62 9.51 -12.35 -5.98
CA SER A 62 10.78 -12.27 -6.69
C SER A 62 11.75 -11.23 -6.11
N LEU A 63 11.33 -10.50 -5.08
CA LEU A 63 12.10 -9.38 -4.52
C LEU A 63 12.92 -9.83 -3.30
N PRO A 64 14.00 -9.10 -2.94
CA PRO A 64 14.91 -9.50 -1.87
C PRO A 64 14.22 -9.74 -0.52
N GLY A 65 13.22 -8.95 -0.16
CA GLY A 65 12.54 -9.04 1.12
C GLY A 65 11.40 -10.05 1.20
N ALA A 66 11.22 -10.93 0.20
CA ALA A 66 10.04 -11.82 0.12
C ALA A 66 9.86 -12.71 1.35
N GLN A 67 10.92 -13.37 1.83
CA GLN A 67 10.84 -14.22 3.02
C GLN A 67 10.47 -13.41 4.26
N GLN A 68 11.10 -12.29 4.45
CA GLN A 68 10.82 -11.41 5.60
C GLN A 68 9.41 -10.82 5.51
N ALA A 69 8.93 -10.51 4.31
CA ALA A 69 7.55 -10.07 4.09
C ALA A 69 6.56 -11.13 4.55
N MET A 70 6.77 -12.40 4.21
CA MET A 70 5.91 -13.49 4.70
C MET A 70 5.99 -13.64 6.22
N ALA A 71 7.15 -13.46 6.83
CA ALA A 71 7.31 -13.51 8.28
C ALA A 71 6.47 -12.42 9.00
N THR A 72 6.25 -11.26 8.37
CA THR A 72 5.42 -10.21 8.97
C THR A 72 3.97 -10.62 9.14
N VAL A 73 3.45 -11.55 8.32
CA VAL A 73 2.08 -12.07 8.45
C VAL A 73 1.91 -12.76 9.79
N GLN A 74 2.89 -13.57 10.20
CA GLN A 74 2.88 -14.23 11.51
C GLN A 74 2.93 -13.23 12.66
N GLN A 75 3.71 -12.18 12.48
CA GLN A 75 3.96 -11.19 13.54
C GLN A 75 2.77 -10.24 13.75
N TYR A 76 2.12 -9.80 12.68
CA TYR A 76 1.16 -8.69 12.73
C TYR A 76 -0.30 -9.10 12.52
N HIS A 77 -0.57 -10.25 11.90
CA HIS A 77 -1.95 -10.70 11.73
C HIS A 77 -2.47 -11.34 13.03
N PRO A 78 -3.71 -11.02 13.48
CA PRO A 78 -4.24 -11.57 14.73
C PRO A 78 -4.50 -13.08 14.67
N ALA A 79 -4.71 -13.65 13.50
CA ALA A 79 -5.00 -15.06 13.32
C ALA A 79 -4.35 -15.61 12.04
N PRO A 80 -3.00 -15.62 11.95
CA PRO A 80 -2.31 -15.99 10.71
C PRO A 80 -2.59 -17.42 10.26
N HIS A 81 -2.82 -18.34 11.20
CA HIS A 81 -3.12 -19.74 10.92
C HIS A 81 -4.47 -19.97 10.23
N ARG A 82 -5.36 -18.97 10.24
CA ARG A 82 -6.67 -19.04 9.57
C ARG A 82 -6.64 -18.54 8.13
N LEU A 83 -5.52 -17.96 7.69
CA LEU A 83 -5.40 -17.44 6.34
C LEU A 83 -5.14 -18.56 5.34
N SER A 84 -5.77 -18.48 4.16
CA SER A 84 -5.40 -19.28 3.00
C SER A 84 -4.03 -18.86 2.49
N ASP A 85 -3.38 -19.69 1.68
CA ASP A 85 -2.10 -19.33 1.05
C ASP A 85 -2.22 -18.05 0.23
N TYR A 86 -3.30 -17.91 -0.53
CA TYR A 86 -3.55 -16.70 -1.31
C TYR A 86 -3.63 -15.45 -0.43
N SER A 87 -4.40 -15.52 0.66
CA SER A 87 -4.52 -14.41 1.61
C SER A 87 -3.19 -14.08 2.28
N ARG A 88 -2.37 -15.08 2.57
CA ARG A 88 -1.02 -14.85 3.12
C ARG A 88 -0.14 -14.06 2.16
N HIS A 89 -0.19 -14.38 0.88
CA HIS A 89 0.53 -13.64 -0.13
C HIS A 89 0.04 -12.20 -0.27
N LEU A 90 -1.27 -11.97 -0.19
CA LEU A 90 -1.84 -10.62 -0.16
C LEU A 90 -1.32 -9.81 1.02
N MET A 91 -1.29 -10.43 2.21
CA MET A 91 -0.79 -9.76 3.42
C MET A 91 0.72 -9.53 3.37
N ALA A 92 1.47 -10.51 2.88
CA ALA A 92 2.93 -10.39 2.78
C ALA A 92 3.34 -9.23 1.86
N ARG A 93 2.67 -9.09 0.68
CA ARG A 93 3.02 -8.00 -0.23
C ARG A 93 2.74 -6.63 0.39
N ASN A 94 1.78 -6.52 1.33
CA ASN A 94 1.51 -5.27 2.03
C ASN A 94 2.75 -4.78 2.80
N ALA A 95 3.58 -5.68 3.30
CA ALA A 95 4.80 -5.29 3.99
C ALA A 95 5.76 -4.50 3.09
N MET A 96 5.81 -4.82 1.81
CA MET A 96 6.65 -4.07 0.86
C MET A 96 6.09 -2.68 0.54
N GLN A 97 4.78 -2.51 0.61
CA GLN A 97 4.19 -1.17 0.48
C GLN A 97 4.68 -0.25 1.61
N LEU A 98 4.90 -0.79 2.79
CA LEU A 98 5.35 -0.04 3.96
C LEU A 98 6.86 0.09 4.06
N LEU A 99 7.60 -0.96 3.69
CA LEU A 99 9.04 -1.07 4.00
C LEU A 99 9.93 -1.23 2.76
N GLY A 100 9.35 -1.20 1.56
CA GLY A 100 10.09 -1.37 0.31
C GLY A 100 10.38 -2.82 -0.03
N SER A 101 11.01 -3.04 -1.19
CA SER A 101 11.30 -4.38 -1.72
C SER A 101 12.32 -5.17 -0.90
N ASP A 102 13.13 -4.50 -0.08
CA ASP A 102 14.12 -5.10 0.82
C ASP A 102 13.63 -5.14 2.29
N LEU A 103 12.45 -4.63 2.57
CA LEU A 103 11.88 -4.43 3.92
C LEU A 103 12.74 -3.55 4.84
N GLN A 104 13.63 -2.74 4.26
CA GLN A 104 14.54 -1.86 5.01
C GLN A 104 14.40 -0.38 4.63
N THR A 105 13.43 -0.05 3.79
CA THR A 105 13.24 1.31 3.29
C THR A 105 11.81 1.78 3.60
N PRO A 106 11.53 2.22 4.84
CA PRO A 106 10.18 2.61 5.24
C PRO A 106 9.59 3.71 4.37
N SER A 107 8.32 3.57 4.05
CA SER A 107 7.53 4.63 3.45
C SER A 107 7.39 5.79 4.43
N LYS A 108 7.28 7.01 3.93
CA LYS A 108 7.21 8.22 4.76
C LYS A 108 5.80 8.63 5.12
N LEU A 109 4.82 8.05 4.44
CA LEU A 109 3.41 8.36 4.64
C LEU A 109 2.57 7.18 4.19
N ILE A 110 1.56 6.82 4.97
CA ILE A 110 0.51 5.88 4.58
C ILE A 110 -0.77 6.67 4.38
N VAL A 111 -1.37 6.53 3.19
CA VAL A 111 -2.72 7.02 2.93
C VAL A 111 -3.62 5.79 2.78
N ALA A 112 -4.66 5.71 3.58
CA ALA A 112 -5.55 4.57 3.62
C ALA A 112 -7.01 5.00 3.60
N TYR A 113 -7.88 4.07 3.28
CA TYR A 113 -9.31 4.21 3.49
C TYR A 113 -9.84 2.94 4.17
N THR A 114 -10.41 3.09 5.33
CA THR A 114 -11.20 2.06 6.01
C THR A 114 -12.50 2.67 6.50
N GLN A 115 -13.55 1.86 6.62
CA GLN A 115 -14.84 2.34 7.09
C GLN A 115 -14.70 2.97 8.48
N ASP A 116 -15.15 4.21 8.62
CA ASP A 116 -15.09 5.00 9.85
C ASP A 116 -13.68 5.14 10.44
N GLY A 117 -12.63 4.97 9.62
CA GLY A 117 -11.24 5.06 10.05
C GLY A 117 -10.77 3.89 10.92
N LYS A 118 -11.49 2.77 10.92
CA LYS A 118 -11.19 1.62 11.79
C LYS A 118 -10.00 0.80 11.29
N THR A 119 -9.28 0.16 12.23
CA THR A 119 -8.17 -0.75 11.91
C THR A 119 -8.70 -2.15 11.68
N ILE A 120 -9.22 -2.42 10.48
CA ILE A 120 -9.89 -3.67 10.10
C ILE A 120 -9.39 -4.20 8.75
N GLY A 121 -9.58 -5.51 8.53
CA GLY A 121 -9.27 -6.20 7.28
C GLY A 121 -7.77 -6.25 6.97
N GLY A 122 -7.44 -6.44 5.69
CA GLY A 122 -6.06 -6.45 5.21
C GLY A 122 -5.37 -5.10 5.38
N THR A 123 -6.10 -4.01 5.17
CA THR A 123 -5.61 -2.66 5.46
C THR A 123 -5.30 -2.50 6.94
N GLY A 124 -6.07 -3.13 7.83
CA GLY A 124 -5.81 -3.11 9.26
C GLY A 124 -4.43 -3.66 9.64
N GLN A 125 -3.98 -4.74 9.00
CA GLN A 125 -2.63 -5.26 9.23
C GLN A 125 -1.56 -4.22 8.82
N ALA A 126 -1.73 -3.60 7.65
CA ALA A 126 -0.81 -2.55 7.19
C ALA A 126 -0.78 -1.36 8.16
N LEU A 127 -1.92 -0.96 8.70
CA LEU A 127 -1.99 0.12 9.68
C LEU A 127 -1.28 -0.25 11.00
N ARG A 128 -1.44 -1.49 11.47
CA ARG A 128 -0.71 -1.97 12.67
C ARG A 128 0.80 -1.93 12.46
N MET A 129 1.28 -2.40 11.30
CA MET A 129 2.70 -2.30 10.95
C MET A 129 3.16 -0.84 10.88
N GLY A 130 2.38 0.01 10.23
CA GLY A 130 2.68 1.44 10.11
C GLY A 130 2.86 2.10 11.48
N ASN A 131 2.01 1.78 12.44
CA ASN A 131 2.14 2.28 13.81
C ASN A 131 3.41 1.79 14.48
N THR A 132 3.77 0.51 14.30
CA THR A 132 5.00 -0.05 14.86
C THR A 132 6.25 0.67 14.32
N TYR A 133 6.28 0.96 13.03
CA TYR A 133 7.39 1.66 12.39
C TYR A 133 7.28 3.18 12.46
N LYS A 134 6.25 3.69 13.17
CA LYS A 134 6.01 5.13 13.36
C LYS A 134 5.87 5.90 12.04
N ILE A 135 5.27 5.27 11.05
CA ILE A 135 4.96 5.92 9.77
C ILE A 135 3.67 6.72 9.94
N PRO A 136 3.66 8.01 9.60
CA PRO A 136 2.43 8.82 9.67
C PRO A 136 1.33 8.21 8.81
N ILE A 137 0.11 8.15 9.36
CA ILE A 137 -1.06 7.58 8.69
C ILE A 137 -2.10 8.66 8.49
N ARG A 138 -2.64 8.72 7.26
CA ARG A 138 -3.79 9.52 6.91
C ARG A 138 -4.90 8.60 6.42
N ASN A 139 -5.85 8.29 7.29
CA ASN A 139 -6.98 7.44 6.95
C ASN A 139 -8.16 8.32 6.49
N LEU A 140 -8.47 8.25 5.21
CA LEU A 140 -9.53 9.08 4.60
C LEU A 140 -10.94 8.64 5.01
N GLY A 141 -11.08 7.50 5.69
CA GLY A 141 -12.33 7.10 6.34
C GLY A 141 -12.61 7.86 7.62
N ASP A 142 -11.62 8.56 8.17
CA ASP A 142 -11.79 9.49 9.28
C ASP A 142 -12.17 10.88 8.75
N GLU A 143 -13.26 11.45 9.27
CA GLU A 143 -13.82 12.70 8.78
C GLU A 143 -12.86 13.88 8.91
N GLN A 144 -12.16 13.99 10.04
CA GLN A 144 -11.20 15.08 10.26
C GLN A 144 -10.02 14.98 9.30
N THR A 145 -9.51 13.77 9.08
CA THR A 145 -8.43 13.54 8.13
C THR A 145 -8.86 13.88 6.71
N LEU A 146 -10.06 13.47 6.31
CA LEU A 146 -10.60 13.80 4.99
C LEU A 146 -10.70 15.31 4.80
N ASN A 147 -11.22 16.03 5.79
CA ASN A 147 -11.32 17.49 5.74
C ASN A 147 -9.94 18.14 5.58
N SER A 148 -8.95 17.69 6.33
CA SER A 148 -7.58 18.20 6.24
C SER A 148 -6.96 17.99 4.85
N VAL A 149 -7.20 16.82 4.27
CA VAL A 149 -6.71 16.52 2.91
C VAL A 149 -7.44 17.37 1.87
N GLN A 150 -8.74 17.57 2.01
CA GLN A 150 -9.50 18.44 1.10
C GLN A 150 -9.01 19.89 1.16
N GLN A 151 -8.69 20.39 2.35
CA GLN A 151 -8.08 21.73 2.51
C GLN A 151 -6.71 21.80 1.83
N TYR A 152 -5.88 20.79 2.03
CA TYR A 152 -4.57 20.70 1.39
C TYR A 152 -4.66 20.71 -0.14
N LEU A 153 -5.69 20.08 -0.70
CA LEU A 153 -5.94 20.05 -2.14
C LEU A 153 -6.65 21.31 -2.66
N GLY A 154 -7.07 22.21 -1.79
CA GLY A 154 -7.81 23.42 -2.17
C GLY A 154 -9.26 23.19 -2.56
N LEU A 155 -9.88 22.10 -2.07
CA LEU A 155 -11.27 21.76 -2.38
C LEU A 155 -12.28 22.39 -1.43
N ILE A 156 -11.83 22.81 -0.27
CA ILE A 156 -12.63 23.52 0.75
C ILE A 156 -11.81 24.57 1.44
#